data_b5214043aad67d5577eedade31f16a0e
#
_entry.id   b5214043aad67d5577eedade31f16a0e
#
_cell.length_a   1.000
_cell.length_b   1.000
_cell.length_c   1.000
_cell.angle_alpha   90.00
_cell.angle_beta   90.00
_cell.angle_gamma   90.00
#
_symmetry.space_group_name_H-M   'P 1'
#
loop_
_entity.id
_entity.type
_entity.pdbx_description
1 polymer ?
#
loop_
_entity_poly.entity_id
_entity_poly.type
_entity_poly.pdbx_seq_one_letter_code
_entity_poly.pdbx_strand_id
1 'polypeptide(L)'
;MLETRGLVKVYPGPVTALNGIDLDVHPGMFGLLGPNGAGKTTFMKILAGLLEPTSGTVRLDGADILEHPESLWPRLGYLPQEFGFYPHLSGEAMLVHLLELKGVEAPGGLKKLAGDLLERVNLTFAAKRQVKGYSGGMRQRLGIAQALAGDPRLIIVDEPTAGLDPEERLRFYRLLSELAANRIVLLSTHIVEDVAVLCPRFAIIREGRLLALTSPSEARASIAGHMYEGTVPVEDLPKLRAERMVTQALLVEGRNRARIYDPSGAPPEGFVQVPVTLEDAYLVLMRLGTLPSRGKRAPMGSSGEDAPGAPAVGPFAAASVAPAR
;
A
#
# COMPACT_ATOMS: atom_id res chain seq x y z
N MET A 1 5.20 14.95 7.33
CA MET A 1 4.20 13.95 7.73
C MET A 1 2.87 14.32 7.07
N LEU A 2 2.11 13.34 6.57
CA LEU A 2 0.73 13.53 6.08
C LEU A 2 -0.22 12.98 7.16
N GLU A 3 -1.23 13.76 7.54
CA GLU A 3 -2.19 13.41 8.58
C GLU A 3 -3.60 13.61 8.09
N THR A 4 -4.48 12.63 8.34
CA THR A 4 -5.93 12.77 8.14
C THR A 4 -6.66 12.50 9.44
N ARG A 5 -7.72 13.28 9.73
CA ARG A 5 -8.55 13.10 10.93
C ARG A 5 -10.01 13.16 10.58
N GLY A 6 -10.74 12.09 10.93
CA GLY A 6 -12.17 11.96 10.76
C GLY A 6 -12.66 12.20 9.33
N LEU A 7 -11.85 11.81 8.32
CA LEU A 7 -12.13 12.16 6.93
C LEU A 7 -13.35 11.39 6.41
N VAL A 8 -14.39 12.13 6.02
CA VAL A 8 -15.66 11.60 5.49
C VAL A 8 -15.92 12.14 4.09
N LYS A 9 -16.40 11.28 3.20
CA LYS A 9 -16.95 11.71 1.91
C LYS A 9 -18.24 10.98 1.61
N VAL A 10 -19.31 11.76 1.49
CA VAL A 10 -20.63 11.30 1.04
C VAL A 10 -20.92 11.96 -0.31
N TYR A 11 -21.29 11.15 -1.29
CA TYR A 11 -21.74 11.62 -2.60
C TYR A 11 -23.26 11.76 -2.65
N PRO A 12 -23.81 12.56 -3.58
CA PRO A 12 -25.25 12.58 -3.84
C PRO A 12 -25.81 11.17 -4.07
N GLY A 13 -27.00 10.85 -3.52
CA GLY A 13 -27.59 9.51 -3.60
C GLY A 13 -27.16 8.54 -2.49
N PRO A 14 -27.00 8.96 -1.26
CA PRO A 14 -26.30 8.66 -0.01
C PRO A 14 -25.22 7.57 -0.11
N VAL A 15 -24.30 7.70 -1.07
CA VAL A 15 -23.15 6.80 -1.17
C VAL A 15 -22.02 7.34 -0.29
N THR A 16 -21.75 6.66 0.84
CA THR A 16 -20.61 6.99 1.72
C THR A 16 -19.34 6.33 1.18
N ALA A 17 -18.48 7.11 0.53
CA ALA A 17 -17.24 6.63 -0.03
C ALA A 17 -16.08 6.59 0.98
N LEU A 18 -16.07 7.50 1.97
CA LEU A 18 -15.16 7.50 3.11
C LEU A 18 -15.95 7.73 4.39
N ASN A 19 -15.59 7.02 5.45
CA ASN A 19 -16.36 6.99 6.70
C ASN A 19 -15.41 7.06 7.91
N GLY A 20 -14.85 8.26 8.15
CA GLY A 20 -13.99 8.52 9.31
C GLY A 20 -12.59 7.91 9.16
N ILE A 21 -11.83 8.37 8.14
CA ILE A 21 -10.44 7.90 7.94
C ILE A 21 -9.50 8.74 8.81
N ASP A 22 -8.84 8.06 9.76
CA ASP A 22 -7.73 8.57 10.56
C ASP A 22 -6.45 7.87 10.14
N LEU A 23 -5.48 8.61 9.59
CA LEU A 23 -4.25 8.03 9.07
C LEU A 23 -3.07 8.99 9.22
N ASP A 24 -1.93 8.47 9.67
CA ASP A 24 -0.64 9.14 9.72
C ASP A 24 0.34 8.44 8.78
N VAL A 25 0.90 9.21 7.84
CA VAL A 25 1.88 8.72 6.87
C VAL A 25 3.19 9.50 7.03
N HIS A 26 4.25 8.77 7.34
CA HIS A 26 5.61 9.28 7.44
C HIS A 26 6.32 9.23 6.07
N PRO A 27 7.47 9.95 5.90
CA PRO A 27 8.31 9.79 4.72
C PRO A 27 8.66 8.33 4.44
N GLY A 28 8.68 7.97 3.17
CA GLY A 28 8.86 6.60 2.68
C GLY A 28 7.72 6.15 1.78
N MET A 29 7.77 4.88 1.37
CA MET A 29 6.66 4.21 0.68
C MET A 29 5.57 3.83 1.66
N PHE A 30 4.33 4.16 1.32
CA PHE A 30 3.14 3.75 2.05
C PHE A 30 2.08 3.22 1.10
N GLY A 31 1.53 2.03 1.39
CA GLY A 31 0.50 1.38 0.58
C GLY A 31 -0.91 1.64 1.11
N LEU A 32 -1.84 1.90 0.20
CA LEU A 32 -3.29 1.85 0.48
C LEU A 32 -3.88 0.70 -0.33
N LEU A 33 -4.13 -0.42 0.34
CA LEU A 33 -4.61 -1.66 -0.26
C LEU A 33 -6.12 -1.81 -0.05
N GLY A 34 -6.84 -2.25 -1.07
CA GLY A 34 -8.27 -2.54 -0.94
C GLY A 34 -8.91 -2.88 -2.28
N PRO A 35 -10.10 -3.50 -2.27
CA PRO A 35 -10.81 -3.85 -3.49
C PRO A 35 -11.29 -2.61 -4.26
N ASN A 36 -11.76 -2.83 -5.50
CA ASN A 36 -12.40 -1.78 -6.26
C ASN A 36 -13.66 -1.30 -5.53
N GLY A 37 -13.90 0.01 -5.53
CA GLY A 37 -15.01 0.61 -4.78
C GLY A 37 -14.76 0.81 -3.28
N ALA A 38 -13.60 0.43 -2.74
CA ALA A 38 -13.29 0.58 -1.32
C ALA A 38 -13.14 2.05 -0.84
N GLY A 39 -13.04 3.03 -1.75
CA GLY A 39 -12.83 4.44 -1.45
C GLY A 39 -11.41 4.95 -1.74
N LYS A 40 -10.49 4.11 -2.23
CA LYS A 40 -9.08 4.48 -2.49
C LYS A 40 -8.94 5.73 -3.35
N THR A 41 -9.51 5.73 -4.55
CA THR A 41 -9.42 6.87 -5.49
C THR A 41 -10.09 8.13 -4.92
N THR A 42 -11.19 7.99 -4.16
CA THR A 42 -11.80 9.12 -3.45
C THR A 42 -10.85 9.73 -2.44
N PHE A 43 -10.20 8.88 -1.63
CA PHE A 43 -9.20 9.30 -0.66
C PHE A 43 -8.02 10.00 -1.35
N MET A 44 -7.46 9.40 -2.42
CA MET A 44 -6.36 9.99 -3.19
C MET A 44 -6.72 11.36 -3.78
N LYS A 45 -7.93 11.51 -4.35
CA LYS A 45 -8.40 12.79 -4.92
C LYS A 45 -8.53 13.88 -3.86
N ILE A 46 -8.97 13.55 -2.64
CA ILE A 46 -9.02 14.51 -1.54
C ILE A 46 -7.61 14.93 -1.13
N LEU A 47 -6.69 13.98 -0.97
CA LEU A 47 -5.29 14.29 -0.65
C LEU A 47 -4.58 15.09 -1.75
N ALA A 48 -5.02 14.96 -3.00
CA ALA A 48 -4.52 15.73 -4.13
C ALA A 48 -5.17 17.12 -4.27
N GLY A 49 -6.10 17.48 -3.40
CA GLY A 49 -6.87 18.75 -3.51
C GLY A 49 -7.81 18.81 -4.71
N LEU A 50 -8.16 17.66 -5.29
CA LEU A 50 -9.06 17.54 -6.46
C LEU A 50 -10.50 17.27 -6.07
N LEU A 51 -10.76 17.00 -4.81
CA LEU A 51 -12.09 16.67 -4.29
C LEU A 51 -12.20 17.16 -2.83
N GLU A 52 -13.22 17.93 -2.53
CA GLU A 52 -13.51 18.34 -1.16
C GLU A 52 -14.13 17.17 -0.35
N PRO A 53 -13.69 16.92 0.88
CA PRO A 53 -14.36 16.00 1.78
C PRO A 53 -15.70 16.58 2.25
N THR A 54 -16.58 15.72 2.80
CA THR A 54 -17.80 16.18 3.49
C THR A 54 -17.48 16.71 4.89
N SER A 55 -16.50 16.10 5.55
CA SER A 55 -15.95 16.56 6.84
C SER A 55 -14.59 15.94 7.10
N GLY A 56 -13.92 16.41 8.14
CA GLY A 56 -12.57 15.98 8.52
C GLY A 56 -11.51 16.95 8.05
N THR A 57 -10.25 16.67 8.39
CA THR A 57 -9.10 17.51 8.06
C THR A 57 -7.97 16.71 7.42
N VAL A 58 -7.18 17.39 6.59
CA VAL A 58 -5.96 16.84 5.99
C VAL A 58 -4.82 17.83 6.17
N ARG A 59 -3.71 17.37 6.76
CA ARG A 59 -2.51 18.20 6.97
C ARG A 59 -1.28 17.59 6.33
N LEU A 60 -0.49 18.41 5.67
CA LEU A 60 0.83 18.04 5.16
C LEU A 60 1.90 18.89 5.84
N ASP A 61 2.78 18.24 6.63
CA ASP A 61 3.80 18.88 7.46
C ASP A 61 3.22 20.01 8.35
N GLY A 62 2.03 19.74 8.94
CA GLY A 62 1.31 20.66 9.83
C GLY A 62 0.41 21.69 9.15
N ALA A 63 0.57 21.96 7.85
CA ALA A 63 -0.29 22.85 7.09
C ALA A 63 -1.60 22.16 6.68
N ASP A 64 -2.74 22.79 6.90
CA ASP A 64 -4.04 22.32 6.41
C ASP A 64 -4.14 22.55 4.90
N ILE A 65 -4.25 21.47 4.14
CA ILE A 65 -4.29 21.52 2.68
C ILE A 65 -5.71 21.66 2.11
N LEU A 66 -6.73 21.56 2.95
CA LEU A 66 -8.12 21.77 2.54
C LEU A 66 -8.49 23.25 2.62
N GLU A 67 -7.98 23.97 3.62
CA GLU A 67 -8.19 25.41 3.76
C GLU A 67 -7.32 26.21 2.77
N HIS A 68 -6.11 25.70 2.45
CA HIS A 68 -5.11 26.35 1.60
C HIS A 68 -4.59 25.41 0.50
N PRO A 69 -5.43 24.97 -0.45
CA PRO A 69 -5.02 24.00 -1.49
C PRO A 69 -3.91 24.52 -2.41
N GLU A 70 -3.79 25.85 -2.58
CA GLU A 70 -2.70 26.49 -3.32
C GLU A 70 -1.33 26.21 -2.71
N SER A 71 -1.23 25.96 -1.41
CA SER A 71 0.01 25.60 -0.72
C SER A 71 0.45 24.15 -1.01
N LEU A 72 -0.49 23.31 -1.43
CA LEU A 72 -0.26 21.90 -1.73
C LEU A 72 0.38 21.71 -3.11
N TRP A 73 -0.11 22.40 -4.14
CA TRP A 73 0.22 22.09 -5.54
C TRP A 73 1.71 22.10 -5.90
N PRO A 74 2.54 23.05 -5.42
CA PRO A 74 3.98 23.00 -5.64
C PRO A 74 4.66 21.80 -4.96
N ARG A 75 4.03 21.28 -3.90
CA ARG A 75 4.56 20.20 -3.04
C ARG A 75 3.97 18.83 -3.37
N LEU A 76 3.08 18.76 -4.37
CA LEU A 76 2.37 17.55 -4.77
C LEU A 76 2.85 17.03 -6.12
N GLY A 77 3.12 15.72 -6.19
CA GLY A 77 3.14 14.94 -7.41
C GLY A 77 1.93 14.02 -7.45
N TYR A 78 1.13 14.08 -8.49
CA TYR A 78 -0.03 13.20 -8.64
C TYR A 78 0.03 12.42 -9.95
N LEU A 79 0.00 11.10 -9.83
CA LEU A 79 -0.12 10.16 -10.94
C LEU A 79 -1.49 9.48 -10.84
N PRO A 80 -2.48 9.93 -11.60
CA PRO A 80 -3.80 9.29 -11.63
C PRO A 80 -3.75 7.93 -12.35
N GLN A 81 -4.77 7.11 -12.14
CA GLN A 81 -4.94 5.82 -12.84
C GLN A 81 -5.03 5.99 -14.36
N GLU A 82 -5.68 7.06 -14.82
CA GLU A 82 -5.79 7.40 -16.24
C GLU A 82 -5.18 8.78 -16.52
N PHE A 83 -4.42 8.89 -17.61
CA PHE A 83 -3.80 10.15 -18.01
C PHE A 83 -4.44 10.71 -19.28
N GLY A 84 -4.74 11.99 -19.28
CA GLY A 84 -5.20 12.73 -20.43
C GLY A 84 -4.06 13.33 -21.28
N PHE A 85 -3.04 12.54 -21.65
CA PHE A 85 -1.95 13.06 -22.49
C PHE A 85 -2.45 13.35 -23.92
N TYR A 86 -1.99 14.46 -24.48
CA TYR A 86 -2.26 14.80 -25.88
C TYR A 86 -1.49 13.87 -26.81
N PRO A 87 -2.18 13.00 -27.59
CA PRO A 87 -1.53 11.91 -28.31
C PRO A 87 -0.60 12.37 -29.44
N HIS A 88 -0.81 13.58 -29.94
CA HIS A 88 -0.04 14.16 -31.06
C HIS A 88 1.22 14.91 -30.62
N LEU A 89 1.36 15.25 -29.35
CA LEU A 89 2.57 15.87 -28.82
C LEU A 89 3.68 14.82 -28.68
N SER A 90 4.94 15.26 -28.84
CA SER A 90 6.08 14.45 -28.41
C SER A 90 6.13 14.36 -26.89
N GLY A 91 6.82 13.33 -26.32
CA GLY A 91 6.96 13.21 -24.88
C GLY A 91 7.58 14.45 -24.23
N GLU A 92 8.61 15.03 -24.86
CA GLU A 92 9.22 16.29 -24.41
C GLU A 92 8.21 17.45 -24.44
N ALA A 93 7.50 17.65 -25.55
CA ALA A 93 6.52 18.73 -25.67
C ALA A 93 5.33 18.55 -24.71
N MET A 94 4.88 17.31 -24.50
CA MET A 94 3.84 17.00 -23.53
C MET A 94 4.30 17.34 -22.11
N LEU A 95 5.53 16.96 -21.76
CA LEU A 95 6.05 17.25 -20.42
C LEU A 95 6.25 18.74 -20.20
N VAL A 96 6.81 19.47 -21.17
CA VAL A 96 6.92 20.95 -21.10
C VAL A 96 5.55 21.59 -20.86
N HIS A 97 4.53 21.18 -21.61
CA HIS A 97 3.15 21.69 -21.45
C HIS A 97 2.60 21.44 -20.05
N LEU A 98 2.84 20.24 -19.48
CA LEU A 98 2.40 19.92 -18.11
C LEU A 98 3.13 20.74 -17.04
N LEU A 99 4.43 21.00 -17.25
CA LEU A 99 5.23 21.86 -16.38
C LEU A 99 4.74 23.32 -16.40
N GLU A 100 4.35 23.83 -17.58
CA GLU A 100 3.74 25.15 -17.73
C GLU A 100 2.42 25.24 -16.98
N LEU A 101 1.52 24.25 -17.17
CA LEU A 101 0.23 24.20 -16.46
C LEU A 101 0.40 24.11 -14.94
N LYS A 102 1.44 23.43 -14.47
CA LYS A 102 1.75 23.33 -13.03
C LYS A 102 2.38 24.60 -12.47
N GLY A 103 2.78 25.56 -13.32
CA GLY A 103 3.45 26.79 -12.89
C GLY A 103 4.85 26.56 -12.31
N VAL A 104 5.56 25.52 -12.79
CA VAL A 104 6.91 25.21 -12.29
C VAL A 104 7.92 26.23 -12.83
N GLU A 105 8.64 26.88 -11.93
CA GLU A 105 9.79 27.71 -12.28
C GLU A 105 11.04 26.83 -12.43
N ALA A 106 11.77 26.98 -13.53
CA ALA A 106 12.98 26.23 -13.80
C ALA A 106 14.15 27.13 -14.19
N PRO A 107 15.20 27.23 -13.37
CA PRO A 107 16.45 27.83 -13.78
C PRO A 107 17.01 27.12 -15.02
N GLY A 108 17.13 27.82 -16.14
CA GLY A 108 17.54 27.23 -17.44
C GLY A 108 16.39 26.82 -18.36
N GLY A 109 15.13 27.07 -17.94
CA GLY A 109 13.91 26.88 -18.73
C GLY A 109 13.30 25.50 -18.65
N LEU A 110 11.98 25.45 -18.95
CA LEU A 110 11.17 24.24 -18.81
C LEU A 110 11.60 23.11 -19.75
N LYS A 111 12.18 23.43 -20.91
CA LYS A 111 12.67 22.41 -21.84
C LYS A 111 13.87 21.65 -21.28
N LYS A 112 14.77 22.32 -20.59
CA LYS A 112 15.91 21.68 -19.90
C LYS A 112 15.37 20.80 -18.77
N LEU A 113 14.49 21.32 -17.92
CA LEU A 113 13.86 20.55 -16.84
C LEU A 113 13.13 19.32 -17.38
N ALA A 114 12.39 19.44 -18.49
CA ALA A 114 11.72 18.31 -19.12
C ALA A 114 12.73 17.24 -19.59
N GLY A 115 13.87 17.65 -20.14
CA GLY A 115 14.97 16.74 -20.51
C GLY A 115 15.51 15.97 -19.30
N ASP A 116 15.84 16.69 -18.22
CA ASP A 116 16.35 16.12 -16.97
C ASP A 116 15.33 15.14 -16.33
N LEU A 117 14.03 15.47 -16.35
CA LEU A 117 12.98 14.60 -15.86
C LEU A 117 12.78 13.36 -16.73
N LEU A 118 12.86 13.49 -18.07
CA LEU A 118 12.79 12.34 -18.98
C LEU A 118 13.99 11.40 -18.79
N GLU A 119 15.16 11.94 -18.51
CA GLU A 119 16.35 11.14 -18.18
C GLU A 119 16.13 10.33 -16.90
N ARG A 120 15.62 10.96 -15.82
CA ARG A 120 15.33 10.29 -14.54
C ARG A 120 14.37 9.11 -14.67
N VAL A 121 13.45 9.17 -15.63
CA VAL A 121 12.49 8.07 -15.86
C VAL A 121 12.88 7.17 -17.04
N ASN A 122 14.11 7.30 -17.56
CA ASN A 122 14.63 6.52 -18.69
C ASN A 122 13.74 6.63 -19.95
N LEU A 123 13.32 7.83 -20.32
CA LEU A 123 12.52 8.12 -21.52
C LEU A 123 13.22 9.03 -22.54
N THR A 124 14.51 9.35 -22.36
CA THR A 124 15.28 10.22 -23.26
C THR A 124 15.26 9.73 -24.71
N PHE A 125 15.35 8.39 -24.93
CA PHE A 125 15.33 7.77 -26.24
C PHE A 125 14.00 8.00 -27.01
N ALA A 126 12.93 8.26 -26.30
CA ALA A 126 11.59 8.46 -26.83
C ALA A 126 11.10 9.90 -26.72
N ALA A 127 11.93 10.84 -26.21
CA ALA A 127 11.55 12.24 -25.95
C ALA A 127 10.88 12.92 -27.14
N LYS A 128 11.38 12.69 -28.37
CA LYS A 128 10.85 13.27 -29.62
C LYS A 128 9.74 12.45 -30.27
N ARG A 129 9.45 11.23 -29.79
CA ARG A 129 8.38 10.37 -30.29
C ARG A 129 7.03 10.86 -29.77
N GLN A 130 5.99 10.82 -30.62
CA GLN A 130 4.63 11.18 -30.23
C GLN A 130 4.08 10.21 -29.16
N VAL A 131 3.33 10.75 -28.18
CA VAL A 131 2.78 9.98 -27.05
C VAL A 131 1.81 8.88 -27.48
N LYS A 132 1.11 9.05 -28.60
CA LYS A 132 0.28 7.97 -29.17
C LYS A 132 1.05 6.68 -29.45
N GLY A 133 2.35 6.79 -29.70
CA GLY A 133 3.22 5.63 -29.96
C GLY A 133 3.93 5.10 -28.69
N TYR A 134 3.61 5.62 -27.51
CA TYR A 134 4.16 5.11 -26.25
C TYR A 134 3.47 3.82 -25.81
N SER A 135 4.26 2.89 -25.25
CA SER A 135 3.72 1.73 -24.52
C SER A 135 3.01 2.17 -23.23
N GLY A 136 2.27 1.27 -22.59
CA GLY A 136 1.70 1.52 -21.26
C GLY A 136 2.74 1.99 -20.26
N GLY A 137 3.86 1.26 -20.13
CA GLY A 137 4.96 1.62 -19.24
C GLY A 137 5.65 2.94 -19.61
N MET A 138 5.75 3.28 -20.89
CA MET A 138 6.27 4.60 -21.30
C MET A 138 5.33 5.74 -20.88
N ARG A 139 4.01 5.55 -21.00
CA ARG A 139 3.03 6.55 -20.51
C ARG A 139 3.07 6.69 -19.00
N GLN A 140 3.19 5.57 -18.25
CA GLN A 140 3.36 5.59 -16.80
C GLN A 140 4.60 6.39 -16.39
N ARG A 141 5.75 6.13 -17.03
CA ARG A 141 7.00 6.85 -16.76
C ARG A 141 6.91 8.33 -17.09
N LEU A 142 6.23 8.71 -18.18
CA LEU A 142 5.95 10.12 -18.48
C LEU A 142 5.08 10.77 -17.40
N GLY A 143 4.07 10.05 -16.88
CA GLY A 143 3.25 10.49 -15.77
C GLY A 143 4.05 10.68 -14.46
N ILE A 144 5.02 9.79 -14.19
CA ILE A 144 5.94 10.02 -13.06
C ILE A 144 6.83 11.24 -13.30
N ALA A 145 7.37 11.42 -14.52
CA ALA A 145 8.19 12.59 -14.83
C ALA A 145 7.46 13.90 -14.50
N GLN A 146 6.17 14.03 -14.88
CA GLN A 146 5.36 15.19 -14.50
C GLN A 146 5.09 15.28 -13.00
N ALA A 147 4.87 14.14 -12.33
CA ALA A 147 4.63 14.13 -10.90
C ALA A 147 5.86 14.59 -10.10
N LEU A 148 7.08 14.35 -10.61
CA LEU A 148 8.34 14.77 -9.99
C LEU A 148 8.65 16.27 -10.15
N ALA A 149 7.92 16.97 -11.00
CA ALA A 149 8.15 18.38 -11.27
C ALA A 149 7.95 19.24 -10.00
N GLY A 150 8.90 20.15 -9.72
CA GLY A 150 8.86 21.04 -8.57
C GLY A 150 9.32 20.40 -7.25
N ASP A 151 9.97 19.24 -7.29
CA ASP A 151 10.50 18.51 -6.12
C ASP A 151 9.43 18.26 -5.02
N PRO A 152 8.37 17.51 -5.32
CA PRO A 152 7.22 17.34 -4.44
C PRO A 152 7.58 16.66 -3.13
N ARG A 153 6.95 17.08 -2.04
CA ARG A 153 7.02 16.46 -0.72
C ARG A 153 6.12 15.22 -0.61
N LEU A 154 4.99 15.25 -1.31
CA LEU A 154 4.01 14.16 -1.39
C LEU A 154 3.85 13.72 -2.84
N ILE A 155 4.03 12.43 -3.10
CA ILE A 155 3.71 11.81 -4.39
C ILE A 155 2.58 10.82 -4.17
N ILE A 156 1.49 11.01 -4.89
CA ILE A 156 0.33 10.11 -4.90
C ILE A 156 0.33 9.35 -6.21
N VAL A 157 0.23 8.03 -6.13
CA VAL A 157 0.27 7.12 -7.28
C VAL A 157 -0.92 6.18 -7.20
N ASP A 158 -1.88 6.35 -8.11
CA ASP A 158 -3.14 5.59 -8.10
C ASP A 158 -3.10 4.46 -9.13
N GLU A 159 -3.06 3.21 -8.66
CA GLU A 159 -3.04 1.96 -9.43
C GLU A 159 -2.03 1.92 -10.61
N PRO A 160 -0.75 2.23 -10.38
CA PRO A 160 0.20 2.50 -11.45
C PRO A 160 0.68 1.26 -12.20
N THR A 161 0.53 0.07 -11.65
CA THR A 161 1.08 -1.18 -12.17
C THR A 161 0.08 -1.97 -13.01
N ALA A 162 -1.18 -1.52 -13.03
CA ALA A 162 -2.22 -2.16 -13.81
C ALA A 162 -1.87 -2.14 -15.32
N GLY A 163 -1.83 -3.31 -15.94
CA GLY A 163 -1.54 -3.45 -17.38
C GLY A 163 -0.06 -3.28 -17.78
N LEU A 164 0.88 -3.22 -16.81
CA LEU A 164 2.31 -3.32 -17.09
C LEU A 164 2.75 -4.78 -17.23
N ASP A 165 3.66 -5.03 -18.16
CA ASP A 165 4.35 -6.31 -18.20
C ASP A 165 5.31 -6.49 -17.01
N PRO A 166 5.76 -7.71 -16.69
CA PRO A 166 6.58 -7.97 -15.52
C PRO A 166 7.90 -7.17 -15.49
N GLU A 167 8.54 -6.95 -16.62
CA GLU A 167 9.82 -6.22 -16.69
C GLU A 167 9.61 -4.72 -16.45
N GLU A 168 8.58 -4.12 -17.08
CA GLU A 168 8.20 -2.73 -16.85
C GLU A 168 7.79 -2.49 -15.41
N ARG A 169 7.07 -3.46 -14.79
CA ARG A 169 6.66 -3.40 -13.38
C ARG A 169 7.87 -3.37 -12.45
N LEU A 170 8.89 -4.21 -12.69
CA LEU A 170 10.13 -4.18 -11.89
C LEU A 170 10.91 -2.87 -12.04
N ARG A 171 10.97 -2.31 -13.26
CA ARG A 171 11.59 -1.00 -13.50
C ARG A 171 10.84 0.10 -12.75
N PHE A 172 9.52 0.04 -12.76
CA PHE A 172 8.66 0.98 -12.06
C PHE A 172 8.84 0.90 -10.53
N TYR A 173 8.95 -0.30 -9.97
CA TYR A 173 9.23 -0.51 -8.55
C TYR A 173 10.54 0.16 -8.11
N ARG A 174 11.61 -0.01 -8.89
CA ARG A 174 12.90 0.63 -8.59
C ARG A 174 12.76 2.15 -8.55
N LEU A 175 12.11 2.72 -9.57
CA LEU A 175 11.88 4.16 -9.65
C LEU A 175 11.10 4.67 -8.44
N LEU A 176 10.00 4.04 -8.04
CA LEU A 176 9.22 4.45 -6.87
C LEU A 176 10.02 4.34 -5.57
N SER A 177 10.82 3.27 -5.41
CA SER A 177 11.65 3.07 -4.22
C SER A 177 12.73 4.16 -4.08
N GLU A 178 13.37 4.56 -5.19
CA GLU A 178 14.33 5.66 -5.21
C GLU A 178 13.68 7.00 -4.84
N LEU A 179 12.45 7.23 -5.32
CA LEU A 179 11.70 8.45 -5.03
C LEU A 179 11.28 8.56 -3.56
N ALA A 180 11.02 7.44 -2.91
CA ALA A 180 10.55 7.40 -1.53
C ALA A 180 11.62 7.74 -0.48
N ALA A 181 12.91 7.82 -0.83
CA ALA A 181 14.00 8.00 0.11
C ALA A 181 13.84 9.25 1.01
N ASN A 182 13.33 10.37 0.47
CA ASN A 182 13.24 11.65 1.19
C ASN A 182 11.86 12.31 1.12
N ARG A 183 10.82 11.60 0.68
CA ARG A 183 9.46 12.13 0.51
C ARG A 183 8.41 11.09 0.84
N ILE A 184 7.17 11.50 0.93
CA ILE A 184 6.04 10.58 1.11
C ILE A 184 5.61 10.11 -0.28
N VAL A 185 5.62 8.79 -0.51
CA VAL A 185 5.05 8.18 -1.72
C VAL A 185 3.89 7.29 -1.29
N LEU A 186 2.68 7.72 -1.62
CA LEU A 186 1.44 7.02 -1.30
C LEU A 186 0.98 6.24 -2.52
N LEU A 187 1.04 4.92 -2.43
CA LEU A 187 0.65 3.98 -3.48
C LEU A 187 -0.74 3.43 -3.20
N SER A 188 -1.69 3.67 -4.10
CA SER A 188 -2.99 2.99 -4.11
C SER A 188 -2.92 1.78 -5.02
N THR A 189 -3.36 0.62 -4.53
CA THR A 189 -3.40 -0.60 -5.33
C THR A 189 -4.42 -1.60 -4.80
N HIS A 190 -4.89 -2.49 -5.66
CA HIS A 190 -5.63 -3.69 -5.29
C HIS A 190 -4.74 -4.95 -5.39
N ILE A 191 -3.49 -4.79 -5.81
CA ILE A 191 -2.52 -5.87 -6.02
C ILE A 191 -1.68 -6.03 -4.75
N VAL A 192 -1.86 -7.13 -4.05
CA VAL A 192 -1.17 -7.41 -2.77
C VAL A 192 0.34 -7.48 -2.94
N GLU A 193 0.80 -7.98 -4.09
CA GLU A 193 2.23 -8.12 -4.39
C GLU A 193 2.95 -6.76 -4.50
N ASP A 194 2.29 -5.72 -5.05
CA ASP A 194 2.86 -4.37 -5.08
C ASP A 194 3.18 -3.89 -3.66
N VAL A 195 2.24 -4.11 -2.73
CA VAL A 195 2.42 -3.75 -1.32
C VAL A 195 3.51 -4.59 -0.67
N ALA A 196 3.55 -5.90 -0.95
CA ALA A 196 4.54 -6.81 -0.38
C ALA A 196 5.98 -6.41 -0.73
N VAL A 197 6.18 -5.90 -1.95
CA VAL A 197 7.51 -5.54 -2.49
C VAL A 197 7.91 -4.10 -2.13
N LEU A 198 6.97 -3.15 -2.22
CA LEU A 198 7.28 -1.72 -2.15
C LEU A 198 7.04 -1.09 -0.78
N CYS A 199 6.06 -1.57 -0.03
CA CYS A 199 5.55 -0.80 1.10
C CYS A 199 5.99 -1.39 2.45
N PRO A 200 6.88 -0.72 3.20
CA PRO A 200 7.24 -1.13 4.55
C PRO A 200 6.05 -1.06 5.51
N ARG A 201 5.10 -0.16 5.24
CA ARG A 201 3.82 -0.05 5.94
C ARG A 201 2.69 0.19 4.96
N PHE A 202 1.50 -0.29 5.31
CA PHE A 202 0.31 -0.11 4.50
C PHE A 202 -0.96 -0.10 5.36
N ALA A 203 -1.99 0.53 4.82
CA ALA A 203 -3.35 0.47 5.36
C ALA A 203 -4.23 -0.37 4.44
N ILE A 204 -5.19 -1.09 5.02
CA ILE A 204 -6.24 -1.78 4.28
C ILE A 204 -7.53 -1.00 4.43
N ILE A 205 -8.15 -0.66 3.30
CA ILE A 205 -9.43 0.04 3.25
C ILE A 205 -10.50 -0.86 2.63
N ARG A 206 -11.69 -0.87 3.27
CA ARG A 206 -12.90 -1.52 2.76
C ARG A 206 -14.12 -0.68 3.14
N GLU A 207 -15.01 -0.46 2.17
CA GLU A 207 -16.26 0.28 2.39
C GLU A 207 -16.05 1.65 3.06
N GLY A 208 -15.00 2.35 2.63
CA GLY A 208 -14.65 3.68 3.14
C GLY A 208 -14.06 3.70 4.56
N ARG A 209 -13.69 2.56 5.15
CA ARG A 209 -13.10 2.46 6.50
C ARG A 209 -11.73 1.82 6.45
N LEU A 210 -10.82 2.25 7.31
CA LEU A 210 -9.57 1.54 7.53
C LEU A 210 -9.82 0.31 8.39
N LEU A 211 -9.49 -0.88 7.86
CA LEU A 211 -9.57 -2.14 8.60
C LEU A 211 -8.31 -2.41 9.41
N ALA A 212 -7.15 -2.05 8.86
CA ALA A 212 -5.86 -2.26 9.51
C ALA A 212 -4.82 -1.26 9.02
N LEU A 213 -3.88 -0.95 9.90
CA LEU A 213 -2.62 -0.27 9.62
C LEU A 213 -1.49 -1.17 10.10
N THR A 214 -0.66 -1.68 9.20
CA THR A 214 0.29 -2.75 9.51
C THR A 214 1.50 -2.74 8.57
N SER A 215 2.41 -3.68 8.74
CA SER A 215 3.48 -4.01 7.82
C SER A 215 3.25 -5.39 7.18
N PRO A 216 3.89 -5.70 6.03
CA PRO A 216 3.81 -7.04 5.44
C PRO A 216 4.26 -8.16 6.37
N SER A 217 5.26 -7.89 7.23
CA SER A 217 5.76 -8.86 8.22
C SER A 217 4.77 -9.09 9.36
N GLU A 218 4.19 -8.01 9.92
CA GLU A 218 3.17 -8.09 10.99
C GLU A 218 1.90 -8.79 10.49
N ALA A 219 1.44 -8.45 9.29
CA ALA A 219 0.27 -9.09 8.69
C ALA A 219 0.46 -10.61 8.53
N ARG A 220 1.60 -11.05 7.98
CA ARG A 220 1.92 -12.48 7.90
C ARG A 220 2.05 -13.14 9.27
N ALA A 221 2.69 -12.45 10.22
CA ALA A 221 2.88 -12.97 11.57
C ALA A 221 1.56 -13.17 12.34
N SER A 222 0.51 -12.39 12.02
CA SER A 222 -0.79 -12.49 12.70
C SER A 222 -1.52 -13.81 12.45
N ILE A 223 -1.24 -14.49 11.32
CA ILE A 223 -1.86 -15.77 10.96
C ILE A 223 -0.82 -16.90 10.83
N ALA A 224 0.41 -16.66 11.28
CA ALA A 224 1.48 -17.65 11.22
C ALA A 224 1.13 -18.91 12.02
N GLY A 225 1.37 -20.08 11.43
CA GLY A 225 1.04 -21.36 12.04
C GLY A 225 -0.38 -21.85 11.78
N HIS A 226 -1.25 -21.03 11.16
CA HIS A 226 -2.66 -21.35 10.93
C HIS A 226 -3.02 -21.45 9.44
N MET A 227 -2.04 -21.46 8.55
CA MET A 227 -2.25 -21.67 7.12
C MET A 227 -1.89 -23.09 6.73
N TYR A 228 -2.81 -23.73 6.01
CA TYR A 228 -2.66 -25.11 5.54
C TYR A 228 -3.00 -25.20 4.06
N GLU A 229 -2.34 -26.11 3.36
CA GLU A 229 -2.57 -26.38 1.94
C GLU A 229 -2.79 -27.87 1.73
N GLY A 230 -3.76 -28.21 0.91
CA GLY A 230 -4.09 -29.57 0.55
C GLY A 230 -4.74 -29.65 -0.82
N THR A 231 -4.91 -30.87 -1.32
CA THR A 231 -5.54 -31.13 -2.62
C THR A 231 -6.88 -31.81 -2.41
N VAL A 232 -7.92 -31.23 -3.00
CA VAL A 232 -9.28 -31.76 -2.93
C VAL A 232 -9.86 -31.99 -4.34
N PRO A 233 -10.71 -33.01 -4.51
CA PRO A 233 -11.50 -33.20 -5.73
C PRO A 233 -12.29 -31.93 -6.08
N VAL A 234 -12.62 -31.72 -7.36
CA VAL A 234 -13.37 -30.54 -7.81
C VAL A 234 -14.74 -30.47 -7.15
N GLU A 235 -15.38 -31.61 -7.00
CA GLU A 235 -16.71 -31.79 -6.38
C GLU A 235 -16.73 -31.46 -4.88
N ASP A 236 -15.60 -31.60 -4.18
CA ASP A 236 -15.52 -31.38 -2.73
C ASP A 236 -15.19 -29.92 -2.35
N LEU A 237 -14.75 -29.08 -3.29
CA LEU A 237 -14.40 -27.71 -3.01
C LEU A 237 -15.56 -26.86 -2.45
N PRO A 238 -16.83 -27.01 -2.92
CA PRO A 238 -17.97 -26.29 -2.33
C PRO A 238 -18.18 -26.65 -0.86
N LYS A 239 -18.05 -27.93 -0.48
CA LYS A 239 -18.13 -28.39 0.89
C LYS A 239 -17.01 -27.81 1.75
N LEU A 240 -15.77 -27.85 1.25
CA LEU A 240 -14.63 -27.25 1.96
C LEU A 240 -14.84 -25.76 2.22
N ARG A 241 -15.37 -25.01 1.24
CA ARG A 241 -15.68 -23.57 1.39
C ARG A 241 -16.79 -23.27 2.38
N ALA A 242 -17.74 -24.20 2.55
CA ALA A 242 -18.81 -24.07 3.53
C ALA A 242 -18.33 -24.32 4.96
N GLU A 243 -17.39 -25.24 5.14
CA GLU A 243 -16.88 -25.68 6.45
C GLU A 243 -15.63 -24.92 6.90
N ARG A 244 -14.83 -24.39 5.97
CA ARG A 244 -13.52 -23.81 6.25
C ARG A 244 -13.30 -22.48 5.52
N MET A 245 -12.43 -21.66 6.08
CA MET A 245 -12.01 -20.42 5.43
C MET A 245 -10.98 -20.71 4.34
N VAL A 246 -11.42 -20.96 3.11
CA VAL A 246 -10.56 -21.13 1.95
C VAL A 246 -10.10 -19.76 1.48
N THR A 247 -8.78 -19.48 1.55
CA THR A 247 -8.17 -18.23 1.06
C THR A 247 -7.92 -18.32 -0.44
N GLN A 248 -7.44 -19.46 -0.94
CA GLN A 248 -7.13 -19.66 -2.34
C GLN A 248 -7.51 -21.08 -2.76
N ALA A 249 -7.95 -21.26 -4.01
CA ALA A 249 -8.13 -22.55 -4.63
C ALA A 249 -7.77 -22.45 -6.12
N LEU A 250 -6.79 -23.23 -6.55
CA LEU A 250 -6.31 -23.28 -7.91
C LEU A 250 -6.55 -24.68 -8.48
N LEU A 251 -7.10 -24.76 -9.69
CA LEU A 251 -7.23 -26.03 -10.40
C LEU A 251 -5.88 -26.41 -11.02
N VAL A 252 -5.29 -27.49 -10.51
CA VAL A 252 -4.00 -28.04 -10.95
C VAL A 252 -4.21 -29.49 -11.27
N GLU A 253 -3.94 -29.92 -12.51
CA GLU A 253 -4.03 -31.32 -12.96
C GLU A 253 -5.37 -32.00 -12.60
N GLY A 254 -6.50 -31.27 -12.74
CA GLY A 254 -7.83 -31.78 -12.49
C GLY A 254 -8.23 -31.88 -10.99
N ARG A 255 -7.43 -31.37 -10.07
CA ARG A 255 -7.73 -31.27 -8.64
C ARG A 255 -7.57 -29.83 -8.15
N ASN A 256 -8.31 -29.44 -7.11
CA ASN A 256 -8.13 -28.15 -6.48
C ASN A 256 -7.01 -28.21 -5.44
N ARG A 257 -5.94 -27.48 -5.66
CA ARG A 257 -4.97 -27.14 -4.63
C ARG A 257 -5.52 -25.96 -3.84
N ALA A 258 -5.96 -26.23 -2.61
CA ALA A 258 -6.66 -25.27 -1.76
C ALA A 258 -5.79 -24.84 -0.57
N ARG A 259 -5.79 -23.54 -0.27
CA ARG A 259 -5.21 -22.98 0.94
C ARG A 259 -6.32 -22.56 1.89
N ILE A 260 -6.19 -22.93 3.15
CA ILE A 260 -7.18 -22.61 4.19
C ILE A 260 -6.52 -21.95 5.39
N TYR A 261 -7.27 -21.06 6.02
CA TYR A 261 -6.96 -20.54 7.36
C TYR A 261 -7.74 -21.32 8.40
N ASP A 262 -7.04 -21.97 9.33
CA ASP A 262 -7.63 -22.69 10.44
C ASP A 262 -7.01 -22.27 11.77
N PRO A 263 -7.67 -21.39 12.54
CA PRO A 263 -7.17 -20.91 13.83
C PRO A 263 -7.17 -22.00 14.91
N SER A 264 -7.89 -23.12 14.72
CA SER A 264 -7.94 -24.23 15.69
C SER A 264 -6.70 -25.10 15.65
N GLY A 265 -5.91 -25.04 14.55
CA GLY A 265 -4.77 -25.92 14.35
C GLY A 265 -5.13 -27.37 14.02
N ALA A 266 -6.38 -27.63 13.63
CA ALA A 266 -6.91 -28.95 13.28
C ALA A 266 -7.38 -28.96 11.81
N PRO A 267 -6.45 -28.94 10.85
CA PRO A 267 -6.80 -28.94 9.43
C PRO A 267 -7.46 -30.27 9.02
N PRO A 268 -8.19 -30.30 7.89
CA PRO A 268 -8.71 -31.55 7.32
C PRO A 268 -7.55 -32.52 6.99
N GLU A 269 -7.90 -33.79 6.91
CA GLU A 269 -6.96 -34.83 6.49
C GLU A 269 -6.36 -34.50 5.11
N GLY A 270 -5.03 -34.71 4.95
CA GLY A 270 -4.30 -34.40 3.73
C GLY A 270 -3.88 -32.94 3.56
N PHE A 271 -4.22 -32.07 4.55
CA PHE A 271 -3.70 -30.69 4.56
C PHE A 271 -2.44 -30.59 5.43
N VAL A 272 -1.44 -29.91 4.90
CA VAL A 272 -0.15 -29.67 5.58
C VAL A 272 0.02 -28.19 5.84
N GLN A 273 0.68 -27.84 6.92
CA GLN A 273 1.00 -26.45 7.26
C GLN A 273 1.97 -25.86 6.23
N VAL A 274 1.70 -24.63 5.79
CA VAL A 274 2.50 -23.94 4.77
C VAL A 274 2.93 -22.55 5.21
N PRO A 275 3.99 -21.98 4.61
CA PRO A 275 4.36 -20.58 4.82
C PRO A 275 3.23 -19.63 4.43
N VAL A 276 3.08 -18.57 5.23
CA VAL A 276 2.05 -17.54 5.04
C VAL A 276 2.50 -16.54 3.98
N THR A 277 1.65 -16.26 3.00
CA THR A 277 1.81 -15.15 2.06
C THR A 277 1.12 -13.89 2.57
N LEU A 278 1.45 -12.71 2.02
CA LEU A 278 0.70 -11.48 2.34
C LEU A 278 -0.72 -11.55 1.80
N GLU A 279 -0.94 -12.25 0.68
CA GLU A 279 -2.26 -12.47 0.10
C GLU A 279 -3.16 -13.28 1.04
N ASP A 280 -2.63 -14.34 1.69
CA ASP A 280 -3.37 -15.08 2.72
C ASP A 280 -3.81 -14.16 3.86
N ALA A 281 -2.89 -13.35 4.39
CA ALA A 281 -3.19 -12.42 5.47
C ALA A 281 -4.22 -11.37 5.07
N TYR A 282 -4.12 -10.83 3.85
CA TYR A 282 -5.08 -9.89 3.30
C TYR A 282 -6.49 -10.52 3.18
N LEU A 283 -6.59 -11.74 2.62
CA LEU A 283 -7.87 -12.42 2.42
C LEU A 283 -8.53 -12.82 3.76
N VAL A 284 -7.72 -13.25 4.73
CA VAL A 284 -8.20 -13.53 6.10
C VAL A 284 -8.74 -12.25 6.74
N LEU A 285 -7.98 -11.15 6.68
CA LEU A 285 -8.40 -9.87 7.24
C LEU A 285 -9.66 -9.33 6.56
N MET A 286 -9.76 -9.44 5.23
CA MET A 286 -10.93 -9.02 4.48
C MET A 286 -12.20 -9.78 4.88
N ARG A 287 -12.07 -11.02 5.34
CA ARG A 287 -13.22 -11.82 5.83
C ARG A 287 -13.56 -11.57 7.29
N LEU A 288 -12.54 -11.47 8.16
CA LEU A 288 -12.72 -11.29 9.60
C LEU A 288 -12.98 -9.82 10.00
N GLY A 289 -12.58 -8.85 9.17
CA GLY A 289 -12.67 -7.43 9.48
C GLY A 289 -11.60 -6.91 10.45
N THR A 290 -10.83 -7.80 11.06
CA THR A 290 -9.74 -7.47 12.00
C THR A 290 -8.58 -8.44 11.81
N LEU A 291 -7.34 -8.00 12.07
CA LEU A 291 -6.22 -8.92 12.18
C LEU A 291 -6.41 -9.83 13.42
N PRO A 292 -6.25 -11.16 13.28
CA PRO A 292 -6.23 -12.03 14.42
C PRO A 292 -5.16 -11.56 15.41
N SER A 293 -5.53 -11.40 16.68
CA SER A 293 -4.55 -11.12 17.73
C SER A 293 -3.63 -12.35 17.85
N ARG A 294 -2.33 -12.15 17.98
CA ARG A 294 -1.39 -13.23 18.33
C ARG A 294 -1.96 -13.96 19.54
N GLY A 295 -2.39 -15.20 19.36
CA GLY A 295 -2.91 -16.01 20.44
C GLY A 295 -1.90 -15.99 21.58
N LYS A 296 -2.32 -15.58 22.78
CA LYS A 296 -1.60 -15.96 24.00
C LYS A 296 -1.49 -17.47 23.91
N ARG A 297 -0.26 -18.00 23.82
CA ARG A 297 -0.02 -19.43 24.04
C ARG A 297 -0.80 -19.80 25.30
N ALA A 298 -1.78 -20.68 25.17
CA ALA A 298 -2.36 -21.33 26.33
C ALA A 298 -1.18 -21.88 27.15
N PRO A 299 -1.12 -21.66 28.46
CA PRO A 299 -0.08 -22.26 29.27
C PRO A 299 -0.22 -23.78 29.07
N MET A 300 0.83 -24.42 28.57
CA MET A 300 0.91 -25.87 28.58
C MET A 300 0.67 -26.33 30.01
N GLY A 301 -0.35 -27.17 30.19
CA GLY A 301 -0.73 -27.73 31.47
C GLY A 301 0.49 -28.29 32.16
N SER A 302 0.80 -27.75 33.34
CA SER A 302 1.73 -28.35 34.28
C SER A 302 1.13 -29.68 34.74
N SER A 303 1.64 -30.78 34.17
CA SER A 303 1.57 -32.05 34.87
C SER A 303 2.40 -31.88 36.13
N GLY A 304 1.73 -32.03 37.27
CA GLY A 304 2.33 -31.96 38.58
C GLY A 304 3.37 -33.03 38.80
N GLU A 305 4.44 -32.65 39.44
CA GLU A 305 5.21 -33.50 40.34
C GLU A 305 5.85 -32.58 41.41
N ASP A 306 5.44 -32.85 42.64
CA ASP A 306 5.98 -32.29 43.85
C ASP A 306 7.43 -32.73 44.06
N ALA A 307 8.29 -31.78 44.44
CA ALA A 307 9.46 -32.05 45.30
C ALA A 307 9.95 -30.75 45.99
N PRO A 308 10.44 -30.83 47.24
CA PRO A 308 10.43 -29.75 48.19
C PRO A 308 11.79 -28.99 48.33
N GLY A 309 11.65 -27.73 48.68
CA GLY A 309 12.50 -26.99 49.60
C GLY A 309 13.96 -26.73 49.29
N ALA A 310 14.31 -25.42 49.15
CA ALA A 310 15.48 -24.78 49.75
C ALA A 310 15.57 -23.29 49.34
N PRO A 311 16.39 -22.41 49.99
CA PRO A 311 15.88 -21.24 50.68
C PRO A 311 16.16 -19.91 49.97
N ALA A 312 15.51 -18.87 50.53
CA ALA A 312 15.61 -17.47 50.12
C ALA A 312 17.03 -16.90 50.22
N VAL A 313 17.44 -16.17 49.20
CA VAL A 313 18.56 -15.21 49.27
C VAL A 313 18.03 -13.83 48.87
N GLY A 314 18.24 -12.88 49.77
CA GLY A 314 17.73 -11.51 49.70
C GLY A 314 18.44 -10.58 48.71
N PRO A 315 18.00 -9.32 48.59
CA PRO A 315 18.28 -8.43 47.48
C PRO A 315 19.65 -7.75 47.61
N PHE A 316 20.37 -7.68 46.48
CA PHE A 316 21.57 -6.82 46.39
C PHE A 316 21.24 -5.47 45.78
N ALA A 317 21.78 -4.47 46.46
CA ALA A 317 21.59 -3.05 46.26
C ALA A 317 22.20 -2.50 44.97
N ALA A 318 21.59 -1.43 44.49
CA ALA A 318 22.07 -0.56 43.44
C ALA A 318 23.43 0.07 43.75
N ALA A 319 24.35 0.08 42.78
CA ALA A 319 25.52 0.95 42.81
C ALA A 319 25.45 1.93 41.62
N SER A 320 25.35 3.20 41.99
CA SER A 320 25.49 4.40 41.17
C SER A 320 26.93 4.53 40.66
N VAL A 321 27.13 4.85 39.39
CA VAL A 321 28.38 5.45 38.89
C VAL A 321 28.04 6.68 38.05
N ALA A 322 28.50 7.83 38.54
CA ALA A 322 28.44 9.13 37.87
C ALA A 322 29.56 9.29 36.81
N PRO A 323 29.44 10.26 35.88
CA PRO A 323 30.36 10.42 34.77
C PRO A 323 31.60 11.23 35.16
N ALA A 324 32.74 10.92 34.55
CA ALA A 324 33.93 11.74 34.57
C ALA A 324 34.29 12.20 33.14
N ARG A 325 34.31 13.55 33.01
CA ARG A 325 34.98 14.48 32.06
C ARG A 325 35.02 14.15 30.56
#